data_ccf550c44e69a0ddeb09088c121c874d
#
_entry.id   ccf550c44e69a0ddeb09088c121c874d
#
_cell.length_a   1.000
_cell.length_b   1.000
_cell.length_c   1.000
_cell.angle_alpha   90.00
_cell.angle_beta   90.00
_cell.angle_gamma   90.00
#
_symmetry.space_group_name_H-M   'P 1'
#
loop_
_entity.id
_entity.type
_entity.pdbx_description
1 polymer ?
#
loop_
_entity_poly.entity_id
_entity_poly.type
_entity_poly.pdbx_seq_one_letter_code
_entity_poly.pdbx_strand_id
1 'polypeptide(L)'
;MSWFDAAAYCAWLGERAGKPFRLPTEAEWERAARGGLEAKLYTWGDEPPQTQPRYAELWRMGPERVGGRPPNGFGLHDISENVHEWLADWYDASYYSVSPPRNPQGPPAGVRRVSRGGSWRHRIKIARVAARSSLPPEYQYSDYGFRCALSLC
;
A
#
# COMPACT_ATOMS: atom_id res chain seq x y z
N MET A 1 3.16 -12.63 6.04
CA MET A 1 2.23 -13.24 5.06
C MET A 1 2.75 -13.02 3.65
N SER A 2 2.48 -13.96 2.74
CA SER A 2 2.80 -13.87 1.31
C SER A 2 1.73 -13.06 0.56
N TRP A 3 2.03 -12.71 -0.71
CA TRP A 3 1.05 -12.13 -1.60
C TRP A 3 -0.14 -13.08 -1.86
N PHE A 4 0.13 -14.38 -1.96
CA PHE A 4 -0.91 -15.40 -2.17
C PHE A 4 -1.87 -15.48 -0.99
N ASP A 5 -1.38 -15.38 0.25
CA ASP A 5 -2.22 -15.35 1.44
C ASP A 5 -3.16 -14.13 1.42
N ALA A 6 -2.62 -12.96 1.05
CA ALA A 6 -3.40 -11.72 0.97
C ALA A 6 -4.49 -11.81 -0.13
N ALA A 7 -4.15 -12.31 -1.31
CA ALA A 7 -5.09 -12.49 -2.40
C ALA A 7 -6.18 -13.52 -2.05
N ALA A 8 -5.81 -14.65 -1.44
CA ALA A 8 -6.74 -15.67 -0.98
C ALA A 8 -7.72 -15.14 0.07
N TYR A 9 -7.24 -14.31 1.01
CA TYR A 9 -8.12 -13.68 1.99
C TYR A 9 -9.15 -12.76 1.32
N CYS A 10 -8.73 -11.93 0.37
CA CYS A 10 -9.66 -11.05 -0.34
C CYS A 10 -10.73 -11.86 -1.10
N ALA A 11 -10.34 -12.96 -1.77
CA ALA A 11 -11.26 -13.85 -2.44
C ALA A 11 -12.27 -14.49 -1.46
N TRP A 12 -11.78 -15.05 -0.36
CA TRP A 12 -12.63 -15.62 0.70
C TRP A 12 -13.61 -14.58 1.28
N LEU A 13 -13.14 -13.34 1.54
CA LEU A 13 -14.01 -12.26 1.99
C LEU A 13 -15.09 -11.94 0.95
N GLY A 14 -14.70 -11.95 -0.32
CA GLY A 14 -15.62 -11.74 -1.45
C GLY A 14 -16.75 -12.76 -1.49
N GLU A 15 -16.42 -14.04 -1.38
CA GLU A 15 -17.40 -15.13 -1.33
C GLU A 15 -18.37 -14.97 -0.16
N ARG A 16 -17.84 -14.67 1.03
CA ARG A 16 -18.67 -14.48 2.24
C ARG A 16 -19.58 -13.26 2.17
N ALA A 17 -19.11 -12.18 1.58
CA ALA A 17 -19.84 -10.92 1.50
C ALA A 17 -20.74 -10.82 0.25
N GLY A 18 -20.61 -11.72 -0.70
CA GLY A 18 -21.28 -11.62 -2.00
C GLY A 18 -20.85 -10.39 -2.81
N LYS A 19 -19.59 -9.99 -2.67
CA LYS A 19 -19.03 -8.77 -3.28
C LYS A 19 -17.62 -9.01 -3.83
N PRO A 20 -17.20 -8.35 -4.92
CA PRO A 20 -15.93 -8.58 -5.58
C PRO A 20 -14.75 -7.90 -4.83
N PHE A 21 -14.38 -8.45 -3.66
CA PHE A 21 -13.18 -8.01 -2.95
C PHE A 21 -11.91 -8.54 -3.61
N ARG A 22 -10.89 -7.71 -3.66
CA ARG A 22 -9.57 -8.00 -4.22
C ARG A 22 -8.49 -7.15 -3.58
N LEU A 23 -7.23 -7.40 -3.91
CA LEU A 23 -6.17 -6.42 -3.64
C LEU A 23 -6.36 -5.17 -4.52
N PRO A 24 -6.06 -3.97 -4.02
CA PRO A 24 -6.05 -2.77 -4.84
C PRO A 24 -4.93 -2.82 -5.89
N THR A 25 -5.14 -2.18 -7.03
CA THR A 25 -4.04 -1.90 -7.96
C THR A 25 -3.10 -0.83 -7.37
N GLU A 26 -1.89 -0.73 -7.92
CA GLU A 26 -0.93 0.28 -7.48
C GLU A 26 -1.47 1.71 -7.66
N ALA A 27 -2.16 1.97 -8.76
CA ALA A 27 -2.77 3.26 -9.03
C ALA A 27 -3.93 3.59 -8.06
N GLU A 28 -4.78 2.62 -7.76
CA GLU A 28 -5.85 2.77 -6.77
C GLU A 28 -5.28 3.06 -5.38
N TRP A 29 -4.25 2.31 -4.98
CA TRP A 29 -3.59 2.52 -3.71
C TRP A 29 -2.99 3.93 -3.61
N GLU A 30 -2.24 4.38 -4.62
CA GLU A 30 -1.62 5.71 -4.59
C GLU A 30 -2.69 6.82 -4.55
N ARG A 31 -3.75 6.71 -5.34
CA ARG A 31 -4.88 7.65 -5.30
C ARG A 31 -5.51 7.72 -3.92
N ALA A 32 -5.73 6.57 -3.32
CA ALA A 32 -6.31 6.44 -1.98
C ALA A 32 -5.36 7.01 -0.90
N ALA A 33 -4.06 6.72 -0.99
CA ALA A 33 -3.05 7.18 -0.07
C ALA A 33 -2.90 8.71 -0.07
N ARG A 34 -3.04 9.35 -1.22
CA ARG A 34 -2.99 10.81 -1.33
C ARG A 34 -4.14 11.50 -0.59
N GLY A 35 -5.26 10.84 -0.35
CA GLY A 35 -6.36 11.41 0.44
C GLY A 35 -6.89 12.75 -0.07
N GLY A 36 -6.77 13.04 -1.39
CA GLY A 36 -7.14 14.32 -1.99
C GLY A 36 -5.99 15.34 -2.10
N LEU A 37 -4.84 15.05 -1.52
CA LEU A 37 -3.66 15.92 -1.65
C LEU A 37 -2.99 15.73 -3.02
N GLU A 38 -2.72 16.81 -3.73
CA GLU A 38 -2.04 16.80 -5.03
C GLU A 38 -0.55 17.12 -4.85
N ALA A 39 0.30 16.38 -5.58
CA ALA A 39 1.75 16.58 -5.67
C ALA A 39 2.49 16.63 -4.31
N LYS A 40 1.92 16.07 -3.25
CA LYS A 40 2.56 16.02 -1.93
C LYS A 40 3.49 14.82 -1.79
N LEU A 41 4.52 14.96 -0.96
CA LEU A 41 5.51 13.91 -0.72
C LEU A 41 4.95 12.76 0.13
N TYR A 42 4.15 13.12 1.15
CA TYR A 42 3.61 12.17 2.14
C TYR A 42 2.08 12.23 2.19
N THR A 43 1.48 11.29 2.88
CA THR A 43 0.03 11.22 3.10
C THR A 43 -0.53 12.36 3.96
N TRP A 44 0.33 13.10 4.65
CA TRP A 44 0.00 14.26 5.48
C TRP A 44 0.39 15.60 4.83
N GLY A 45 1.16 15.61 3.73
CA GLY A 45 1.65 16.82 3.09
C GLY A 45 3.14 16.78 2.80
N ASP A 46 3.82 17.91 2.95
CA ASP A 46 5.26 18.05 2.69
C ASP A 46 6.09 18.29 3.97
N GLU A 47 5.43 18.36 5.14
CA GLU A 47 6.12 18.57 6.40
C GLU A 47 7.15 17.46 6.65
N PRO A 48 8.36 17.83 7.12
CA PRO A 48 9.40 16.85 7.39
C PRO A 48 8.93 15.77 8.37
N PRO A 49 9.22 14.51 8.11
CA PRO A 49 8.80 13.40 8.98
C PRO A 49 9.24 13.54 10.43
N GLN A 50 10.39 14.20 10.64
CA GLN A 50 10.93 14.47 11.99
C GLN A 50 10.01 15.37 12.82
N THR A 51 9.11 16.12 12.18
CA THR A 51 8.09 16.93 12.85
C THR A 51 6.84 16.13 13.19
N GLN A 52 6.77 14.86 12.75
CA GLN A 52 5.67 13.93 13.04
C GLN A 52 6.06 13.09 14.27
N PRO A 53 5.58 13.43 15.49
CA PRO A 53 6.11 12.86 16.74
C PRO A 53 6.06 11.33 16.81
N ARG A 54 5.05 10.74 16.20
CA ARG A 54 4.85 9.28 16.19
C ARG A 54 5.78 8.56 15.23
N TYR A 55 6.36 9.25 14.28
CA TYR A 55 7.21 8.64 13.27
C TYR A 55 8.53 8.10 13.85
N ALA A 56 9.18 8.84 14.72
CA ALA A 56 10.45 8.44 15.33
C ALA A 56 10.32 7.26 16.30
N GLU A 57 9.15 7.07 16.91
CA GLU A 57 8.89 6.00 17.87
C GLU A 57 8.63 4.65 17.20
N LEU A 58 8.10 4.65 15.98
CA LEU A 58 7.72 3.43 15.26
C LEU A 58 8.88 2.51 14.92
N TRP A 59 10.04 3.05 14.69
CA TRP A 59 11.22 2.33 14.23
C TRP A 59 11.72 1.24 15.16
N ARG A 60 11.27 1.19 16.40
CA ARG A 60 11.83 0.32 17.44
C ARG A 60 10.87 -0.71 17.98
N MET A 61 9.58 -0.57 17.73
CA MET A 61 8.56 -1.27 18.51
C MET A 61 7.77 -2.34 17.73
N GLY A 62 7.90 -2.40 16.41
CA GLY A 62 7.07 -3.30 15.59
C GLY A 62 5.82 -2.63 15.02
N PRO A 63 4.94 -3.41 14.36
CA PRO A 63 3.71 -2.86 13.79
C PRO A 63 2.75 -2.40 14.91
N GLU A 64 2.02 -1.32 14.63
CA GLU A 64 1.00 -0.79 15.52
C GLU A 64 -0.36 -1.47 15.28
N ARG A 65 -1.25 -1.31 16.26
CA ARG A 65 -2.65 -1.70 16.09
C ARG A 65 -3.27 -0.88 14.96
N VAL A 66 -3.99 -1.57 14.07
CA VAL A 66 -4.69 -0.92 12.95
C VAL A 66 -5.73 0.09 13.45
N GLY A 67 -5.89 1.20 12.72
CA GLY A 67 -6.81 2.28 13.08
C GLY A 67 -6.32 3.17 14.22
N GLY A 68 -5.06 3.05 14.63
CA GLY A 68 -4.50 3.82 15.75
C GLY A 68 -4.16 5.27 15.44
N ARG A 69 -4.10 5.64 14.17
CA ARG A 69 -3.74 6.98 13.69
C ARG A 69 -4.92 7.70 13.04
N PRO A 70 -4.92 9.04 13.00
CA PRO A 70 -5.93 9.78 12.26
C PRO A 70 -5.97 9.31 10.80
N PRO A 71 -7.17 9.23 10.20
CA PRO A 71 -7.30 8.89 8.78
C PRO A 71 -6.81 10.03 7.89
N ASN A 72 -6.49 9.70 6.63
CA ASN A 72 -6.26 10.70 5.59
C ASN A 72 -7.58 11.35 5.12
N GLY A 73 -7.51 12.27 4.16
CA GLY A 73 -8.68 13.00 3.66
C GLY A 73 -9.78 12.14 3.01
N PHE A 74 -9.50 10.86 2.71
CA PHE A 74 -10.48 9.88 2.23
C PHE A 74 -10.94 8.89 3.31
N GLY A 75 -10.61 9.13 4.57
CA GLY A 75 -11.02 8.28 5.68
C GLY A 75 -10.21 7.01 5.85
N LEU A 76 -9.04 6.89 5.21
CA LEU A 76 -8.20 5.69 5.28
C LEU A 76 -7.17 5.82 6.39
N HIS A 77 -7.13 4.83 7.27
CA HIS A 77 -6.16 4.72 8.36
C HIS A 77 -4.91 3.95 7.91
N ASP A 78 -3.78 4.25 8.54
CA ASP A 78 -2.52 3.51 8.49
C ASP A 78 -2.01 3.21 7.07
N ILE A 79 -2.32 4.09 6.11
CA ILE A 79 -1.96 3.89 4.70
C ILE A 79 -0.48 4.19 4.42
N SER A 80 0.24 4.64 5.40
CA SER A 80 1.66 4.92 5.35
C SER A 80 2.32 4.40 6.62
N GLU A 81 3.47 3.75 6.49
CA GLU A 81 4.42 3.37 7.53
C GLU A 81 4.14 2.06 8.26
N ASN A 82 3.00 1.75 8.78
CA ASN A 82 2.77 0.60 9.65
C ASN A 82 3.38 -0.70 9.07
N VAL A 83 2.86 -1.15 7.93
CA VAL A 83 3.39 -2.29 7.17
C VAL A 83 3.37 -1.99 5.68
N HIS A 84 4.28 -2.60 4.92
CA HIS A 84 4.16 -2.64 3.47
C HIS A 84 2.86 -3.33 3.08
N GLU A 85 2.12 -2.76 2.15
CA GLU A 85 0.87 -3.33 1.67
C GLU A 85 1.04 -3.96 0.29
N TRP A 86 0.71 -5.26 0.20
CA TRP A 86 0.67 -5.99 -1.06
C TRP A 86 -0.40 -5.44 -2.00
N LEU A 87 -0.05 -5.31 -3.28
CA LEU A 87 -0.93 -4.81 -4.33
C LEU A 87 -1.10 -5.86 -5.44
N ALA A 88 -2.12 -5.65 -6.28
CA ALA A 88 -2.45 -6.60 -7.34
C ALA A 88 -1.40 -6.67 -8.45
N ASP A 89 -0.70 -5.56 -8.69
CA ASP A 89 0.18 -5.39 -9.85
C ASP A 89 1.45 -6.23 -9.76
N TRP A 90 1.91 -6.73 -10.90
CA TRP A 90 3.29 -7.11 -11.07
C TRP A 90 4.19 -5.87 -11.11
N TYR A 91 5.40 -5.98 -10.60
CA TYR A 91 6.34 -4.88 -10.56
C TYR A 91 7.20 -4.84 -11.83
N ASP A 92 7.26 -3.68 -12.45
CA ASP A 92 8.24 -3.32 -13.46
C ASP A 92 8.64 -1.84 -13.23
N ALA A 93 9.94 -1.58 -13.18
CA ALA A 93 10.46 -0.24 -12.92
C ALA A 93 10.16 0.75 -14.06
N SER A 94 10.00 0.25 -15.27
CA SER A 94 9.75 1.04 -16.49
C SER A 94 8.28 1.16 -16.84
N TYR A 95 7.39 0.43 -16.17
CA TYR A 95 5.97 0.36 -16.54
C TYR A 95 5.29 1.71 -16.70
N TYR A 96 5.65 2.71 -15.89
CA TYR A 96 5.02 4.04 -15.97
C TYR A 96 5.24 4.75 -17.30
N SER A 97 6.30 4.41 -18.05
CA SER A 97 6.55 4.99 -19.38
C SER A 97 5.58 4.49 -20.45
N VAL A 98 4.90 3.38 -20.20
CA VAL A 98 3.98 2.71 -21.15
C VAL A 98 2.60 2.46 -20.57
N SER A 99 2.36 2.84 -19.32
CA SER A 99 1.09 2.60 -18.66
C SER A 99 -0.05 3.40 -19.30
N PRO A 100 -1.27 2.83 -19.40
CA PRO A 100 -2.42 3.57 -19.85
C PRO A 100 -2.73 4.71 -18.86
N PRO A 101 -3.29 5.86 -19.33
CA PRO A 101 -3.59 7.00 -18.47
C PRO A 101 -4.79 6.78 -17.53
N ARG A 102 -5.58 5.73 -17.76
CA ARG A 102 -6.76 5.41 -16.97
C ARG A 102 -6.69 3.98 -16.46
N ASN A 103 -6.90 3.81 -15.15
CA ASN A 103 -7.00 2.52 -14.47
C ASN A 103 -5.89 1.52 -14.84
N PRO A 104 -4.60 1.90 -14.78
CA PRO A 104 -3.51 0.96 -15.07
C PRO A 104 -3.57 -0.24 -14.11
N GLN A 105 -3.31 -1.43 -14.65
CA GLN A 105 -3.38 -2.71 -13.94
C GLN A 105 -2.00 -3.33 -13.70
N GLY A 106 -0.94 -2.60 -14.02
CA GLY A 106 0.41 -3.15 -14.03
C GLY A 106 0.72 -3.99 -15.27
N PRO A 107 1.95 -4.48 -15.41
CA PRO A 107 2.31 -5.40 -16.48
C PRO A 107 1.53 -6.71 -16.37
N PRO A 108 1.29 -7.42 -17.50
CA PRO A 108 0.52 -8.66 -17.50
C PRO A 108 1.21 -9.84 -16.80
N ALA A 109 2.54 -9.76 -16.65
CA ALA A 109 3.35 -10.77 -15.96
C ALA A 109 4.58 -10.13 -15.32
N GLY A 110 5.18 -10.87 -14.38
CA GLY A 110 6.38 -10.43 -13.69
C GLY A 110 6.87 -11.49 -12.71
N VAL A 111 7.96 -11.19 -12.00
CA VAL A 111 8.54 -12.08 -10.97
C VAL A 111 8.40 -11.51 -9.56
N ARG A 112 7.93 -10.27 -9.45
CA ARG A 112 7.76 -9.57 -8.16
C ARG A 112 6.41 -8.85 -8.17
N ARG A 113 5.73 -8.87 -7.02
CA ARG A 113 4.51 -8.07 -6.80
C ARG A 113 4.85 -6.73 -6.18
N VAL A 114 4.09 -5.71 -6.55
CA VAL A 114 4.23 -4.36 -5.97
C VAL A 114 3.81 -4.38 -4.51
N SER A 115 4.51 -3.59 -3.70
CA SER A 115 4.08 -3.19 -2.36
C SER A 115 4.35 -1.71 -2.13
N ARG A 116 3.57 -1.09 -1.28
CA ARG A 116 3.59 0.35 -1.04
C ARG A 116 3.46 0.67 0.46
N GLY A 117 3.63 1.96 0.80
CA GLY A 117 3.37 2.50 2.13
C GLY A 117 4.57 2.54 3.06
N GLY A 118 5.61 1.76 2.79
CA GLY A 118 6.70 1.59 3.76
C GLY A 118 6.28 0.75 4.95
N SER A 119 7.15 0.63 5.93
CA SER A 119 6.85 -0.12 7.14
C SER A 119 7.61 0.43 8.36
N TRP A 120 7.25 -0.02 9.54
CA TRP A 120 7.91 0.30 10.80
C TRP A 120 9.42 -0.02 10.80
N ARG A 121 9.93 -0.84 9.86
CA ARG A 121 11.35 -1.22 9.72
C ARG A 121 12.15 -0.28 8.84
N HIS A 122 11.51 0.55 8.03
CA HIS A 122 12.19 1.30 6.98
C HIS A 122 12.36 2.78 7.29
N ARG A 123 13.40 3.36 6.68
CA ARG A 123 13.62 4.81 6.76
C ARG A 123 12.52 5.54 6.00
N ILE A 124 12.17 6.72 6.46
CA ILE A 124 11.12 7.60 5.94
C ILE A 124 11.11 7.77 4.40
N LYS A 125 12.25 7.67 3.74
CA LYS A 125 12.31 7.78 2.28
C LYS A 125 11.36 6.81 1.56
N ILE A 126 11.06 5.67 2.19
CA ILE A 126 10.18 4.63 1.66
C ILE A 126 8.71 4.92 1.97
N ALA A 127 8.43 5.77 2.96
CA ALA A 127 7.07 6.19 3.29
C ALA A 127 6.52 7.31 2.40
N ARG A 128 7.29 7.84 1.45
CA ARG A 128 6.75 8.78 0.45
C ARG A 128 5.64 8.11 -0.35
N VAL A 129 4.56 8.85 -0.62
CA VAL A 129 3.41 8.31 -1.35
C VAL A 129 3.82 7.67 -2.68
N ALA A 130 4.77 8.27 -3.39
CA ALA A 130 5.25 7.76 -4.68
C ALA A 130 6.33 6.67 -4.55
N ALA A 131 6.79 6.31 -3.33
CA ALA A 131 7.81 5.27 -3.18
C ALA A 131 7.25 3.89 -3.50
N ARG A 132 7.95 3.18 -4.37
CA ARG A 132 7.59 1.82 -4.81
C ARG A 132 8.50 0.79 -4.15
N SER A 133 7.93 -0.31 -3.74
CA SER A 133 8.63 -1.50 -3.26
C SER A 133 8.11 -2.73 -3.99
N SER A 134 8.85 -3.82 -3.92
CA SER A 134 8.40 -5.08 -4.49
C SER A 134 9.14 -6.27 -3.89
N LEU A 135 8.49 -7.43 -3.87
CA LEU A 135 9.08 -8.71 -3.47
C LEU A 135 8.54 -9.85 -4.35
N PRO A 136 9.27 -10.97 -4.44
CA PRO A 136 8.69 -12.21 -4.92
C PRO A 136 7.43 -12.58 -4.13
N PRO A 137 6.34 -13.03 -4.79
CA PRO A 137 5.03 -13.19 -4.15
C PRO A 137 4.97 -14.24 -3.04
N GLU A 138 5.90 -15.19 -3.03
CA GLU A 138 6.01 -16.26 -2.03
C GLU A 138 6.66 -15.81 -0.71
N TYR A 139 7.36 -14.65 -0.70
CA TYR A 139 8.08 -14.19 0.48
C TYR A 139 7.14 -13.69 1.57
N GLN A 140 7.51 -13.99 2.82
CA GLN A 140 6.76 -13.61 4.01
C GLN A 140 7.66 -12.84 4.96
N TYR A 141 7.25 -11.62 5.29
CA TYR A 141 7.92 -10.78 6.29
C TYR A 141 6.93 -10.26 7.32
N SER A 142 7.42 -10.00 8.53
CA SER A 142 6.60 -9.48 9.63
C SER A 142 6.12 -8.03 9.44
N ASP A 143 6.73 -7.34 8.51
CA ASP A 143 6.42 -5.96 8.13
C ASP A 143 5.64 -5.84 6.81
N TYR A 144 5.02 -6.94 6.37
CA TYR A 144 4.15 -7.00 5.20
C TYR A 144 2.72 -7.37 5.59
N GLY A 145 1.78 -6.62 5.07
CA GLY A 145 0.34 -6.79 5.21
C GLY A 145 -0.39 -6.43 3.92
N PHE A 146 -1.66 -6.12 4.02
CA PHE A 146 -2.51 -5.74 2.89
C PHE A 146 -3.78 -5.04 3.36
N ARG A 147 -4.48 -4.46 2.41
CA ARG A 147 -5.90 -4.05 2.55
C ARG A 147 -6.69 -4.56 1.36
N CYS A 148 -7.98 -4.81 1.57
CA CYS A 148 -8.88 -5.16 0.47
C CYS A 148 -9.43 -3.90 -0.19
N ALA A 149 -9.64 -3.98 -1.51
CA ALA A 149 -10.44 -3.06 -2.28
C ALA A 149 -11.74 -3.75 -2.72
N LEU A 150 -12.80 -2.96 -2.84
CA LEU A 150 -14.07 -3.42 -3.38
C LEU A 150 -14.30 -2.72 -4.72
N SER A 151 -14.50 -3.51 -5.78
CA SER A 151 -14.95 -2.95 -7.05
C SER A 151 -16.43 -2.59 -6.96
N LEU A 152 -16.75 -1.34 -7.26
CA LEU A 152 -18.15 -0.91 -7.43
C LEU A 152 -18.57 -1.22 -8.86
N CYS A 153 -19.71 -1.86 -9.02
CA CYS A 153 -20.32 -2.12 -10.32
C CYS A 153 -20.82 -0.83 -10.95
#